data_35e5be00da75a9b551f64cab4cbb0565
#
_entry.id   35e5be00da75a9b551f64cab4cbb0565
#
_cell.length_a   1.000
_cell.length_b   1.000
_cell.length_c   1.000
_cell.angle_alpha   90.00
_cell.angle_beta   90.00
_cell.angle_gamma   90.00
#
_symmetry.space_group_name_H-M   'P 1'
#
loop_
_entity.id
_entity.type
_entity.pdbx_description
1 polymer ?
#
loop_
_entity_poly.entity_id
_entity_poly.type
_entity_poly.pdbx_seq_one_letter_code
_entity_poly.pdbx_strand_id
1 'polypeptide(L)'
;MDDAKLIEHTLSSEPVFDGKLLHVRRDTVRLPDGNSSLREWIAHPGAVVILAMLDNGHLLFERQFRYAVRSVFLELPAGKIDPGEHPLDTARRELREETGYQAAFWRHLGVKIGRAHV
;
A
#
# COMPACT_ATOMS: atom_id res chain seq x y z
N MET A 1 25.46 -3.83 -11.98
CA MET A 1 25.49 -2.77 -10.93
C MET A 1 25.39 -3.44 -9.58
N ASP A 2 26.22 -3.06 -8.64
CA ASP A 2 26.26 -3.68 -7.33
C ASP A 2 25.38 -2.85 -6.36
N ASP A 3 24.20 -3.37 -6.06
CA ASP A 3 23.23 -2.72 -5.18
C ASP A 3 23.72 -2.62 -3.73
N ALA A 4 24.72 -3.43 -3.34
CA ALA A 4 25.30 -3.36 -2.00
C ALA A 4 25.85 -1.95 -1.66
N LYS A 5 26.28 -1.20 -2.69
CA LYS A 5 26.78 0.17 -2.54
C LYS A 5 25.67 1.22 -2.31
N LEU A 6 24.40 0.81 -2.39
CA LEU A 6 23.25 1.69 -2.21
C LEU A 6 22.52 1.43 -0.90
N ILE A 7 22.84 0.33 -0.22
CA ILE A 7 22.12 -0.11 0.97
C ILE A 7 22.45 0.79 2.16
N GLU A 8 21.41 1.26 2.81
CA GLU A 8 21.47 1.94 4.09
C GLU A 8 21.21 0.93 5.21
N HIS A 9 21.96 1.00 6.29
CA HIS A 9 21.83 0.08 7.43
C HIS A 9 21.20 0.78 8.62
N THR A 10 20.14 0.22 9.17
CA THR A 10 19.48 0.74 10.36
C THR A 10 20.41 0.59 11.58
N LEU A 11 20.69 1.71 12.25
CA LEU A 11 21.45 1.74 13.52
C LEU A 11 20.50 1.73 14.71
N SER A 12 19.42 2.48 14.65
CA SER A 12 18.38 2.53 15.67
C SER A 12 17.03 2.90 15.07
N SER A 13 15.95 2.56 15.74
CA SER A 13 14.59 2.83 15.30
C SER A 13 13.73 3.18 16.51
N GLU A 14 12.90 4.21 16.36
CA GLU A 14 11.97 4.63 17.41
C GLU A 14 10.59 4.96 16.82
N PRO A 15 9.48 4.69 17.55
CA PRO A 15 8.17 5.19 17.17
C PRO A 15 8.09 6.70 17.43
N VAL A 16 7.58 7.44 16.48
CA VAL A 16 7.37 8.89 16.58
C VAL A 16 5.90 9.22 16.79
N PHE A 17 5.02 8.48 16.11
CA PHE A 17 3.58 8.56 16.28
C PHE A 17 3.00 7.17 16.10
N ASP A 18 2.17 6.76 17.02
CA ASP A 18 1.53 5.45 17.01
C ASP A 18 0.04 5.64 17.20
N GLY A 19 -0.62 5.97 16.10
CA GLY A 19 -2.05 6.23 16.06
C GLY A 19 -2.86 4.96 15.80
N LYS A 20 -4.15 5.13 15.62
CA LYS A 20 -5.05 4.04 15.28
C LYS A 20 -4.79 3.51 13.86
N LEU A 21 -4.47 4.42 12.93
CA LEU A 21 -4.21 4.10 11.54
C LEU A 21 -2.74 4.24 11.17
N LEU A 22 -2.10 5.33 11.58
CA LEU A 22 -0.74 5.65 11.20
C LEU A 22 0.26 5.21 12.27
N HIS A 23 1.31 4.51 11.84
CA HIS A 23 2.43 4.12 12.64
C HIS A 23 3.68 4.69 12.00
N VAL A 24 4.17 5.82 12.56
CA VAL A 24 5.31 6.57 12.02
C VAL A 24 6.55 6.26 12.84
N ARG A 25 7.62 5.92 12.17
CA ARG A 25 8.91 5.59 12.78
C ARG A 25 9.98 6.56 12.31
N ARG A 26 10.97 6.77 13.17
CA ARG A 26 12.21 7.48 12.84
C ARG A 26 13.38 6.56 13.08
N ASP A 27 14.16 6.35 12.03
CA ASP A 27 15.35 5.52 12.07
C ASP A 27 16.60 6.38 11.91
N THR A 28 17.64 6.05 12.67
CA THR A 28 19.00 6.50 12.38
C THR A 28 19.64 5.43 11.51
N VAL A 29 20.17 5.83 10.37
CA VAL A 29 20.77 4.92 9.40
C VAL A 29 22.21 5.27 9.14
N ARG A 30 23.01 4.27 8.76
CA ARG A 30 24.34 4.44 8.20
C ARG A 30 24.26 4.43 6.69
N LEU A 31 24.70 5.50 6.08
CA LEU A 31 24.79 5.65 4.63
C LEU A 31 25.94 4.83 4.06
N PRO A 32 25.94 4.54 2.75
CA PRO A 32 27.05 3.83 2.09
C PRO A 32 28.41 4.50 2.22
N ASP A 33 28.45 5.81 2.39
CA ASP A 33 29.68 6.59 2.61
C ASP A 33 30.19 6.57 4.05
N GLY A 34 29.47 5.88 4.96
CA GLY A 34 29.80 5.75 6.38
C GLY A 34 29.20 6.84 7.27
N ASN A 35 28.59 7.87 6.71
CA ASN A 35 27.90 8.91 7.47
C ASN A 35 26.57 8.41 8.03
N SER A 36 26.03 9.10 9.02
CA SER A 36 24.71 8.83 9.58
C SER A 36 23.68 9.81 9.05
N SER A 37 22.43 9.36 8.94
CA SER A 37 21.29 10.20 8.55
C SER A 37 20.03 9.72 9.24
N LEU A 38 18.97 10.52 9.17
CA LEU A 38 17.64 10.16 9.66
C LEU A 38 16.72 9.76 8.53
N ARG A 39 15.84 8.80 8.80
CA ARG A 39 14.75 8.40 7.90
C ARG A 39 13.45 8.38 8.70
N GLU A 40 12.45 9.04 8.18
CA GLU A 40 11.09 8.96 8.71
C GLU A 40 10.23 8.21 7.72
N TRP A 41 9.47 7.23 8.22
CA TRP A 41 8.69 6.36 7.36
C TRP A 41 7.44 5.86 8.07
N ILE A 42 6.46 5.46 7.29
CA ILE A 42 5.18 4.93 7.78
C ILE A 42 5.20 3.41 7.59
N ALA A 43 5.01 2.68 8.69
CA ALA A 43 4.80 1.24 8.64
C ALA A 43 3.38 0.97 8.10
N HIS A 44 3.30 0.31 6.96
CA HIS A 44 2.03 0.01 6.30
C HIS A 44 1.99 -1.46 5.85
N PRO A 45 0.86 -2.16 6.05
CA PRO A 45 0.76 -3.59 5.73
C PRO A 45 0.72 -3.90 4.23
N GLY A 46 0.57 -2.89 3.39
CA GLY A 46 0.27 -3.06 1.98
C GLY A 46 -1.23 -3.03 1.70
N ALA A 47 -1.56 -2.91 0.44
CA ALA A 47 -2.93 -2.86 -0.02
C ALA A 47 -3.06 -3.58 -1.36
N VAL A 48 -4.29 -3.92 -1.72
CA VAL A 48 -4.65 -4.46 -3.04
C VAL A 48 -5.53 -3.45 -3.77
N VAL A 49 -5.42 -3.45 -5.09
CA VAL A 49 -6.33 -2.73 -6.00
C VAL A 49 -6.88 -3.75 -6.97
N ILE A 50 -8.18 -3.67 -7.27
CA ILE A 50 -8.89 -4.68 -8.04
C ILE A 50 -9.43 -4.04 -9.32
N LEU A 51 -9.07 -4.63 -10.48
CA LEU A 51 -9.71 -4.37 -11.75
C LEU A 51 -10.79 -5.43 -11.94
N ALA A 52 -12.02 -5.13 -11.56
CA ALA A 52 -13.13 -6.06 -11.66
C ALA A 52 -13.92 -5.78 -12.95
N MET A 53 -13.89 -6.74 -13.87
CA MET A 53 -14.59 -6.65 -15.14
C MET A 53 -15.85 -7.51 -15.12
N LEU A 54 -16.96 -6.90 -15.46
CA LEU A 54 -18.24 -7.59 -15.65
C LEU A 54 -18.27 -8.32 -17.00
N ASP A 55 -19.22 -9.25 -17.15
CA ASP A 55 -19.38 -10.04 -18.38
C ASP A 55 -19.62 -9.18 -19.64
N ASN A 56 -20.19 -8.00 -19.47
CA ASN A 56 -20.39 -7.03 -20.57
C ASN A 56 -19.16 -6.17 -20.88
N GLY A 57 -18.02 -6.41 -20.23
CA GLY A 57 -16.77 -5.67 -20.42
C GLY A 57 -16.67 -4.37 -19.63
N HIS A 58 -17.66 -4.00 -18.83
CA HIS A 58 -17.60 -2.84 -17.97
C HIS A 58 -16.73 -3.12 -16.75
N LEU A 59 -16.02 -2.10 -16.27
CA LEU A 59 -15.26 -2.14 -15.04
C LEU A 59 -16.09 -1.60 -13.87
N LEU A 60 -15.90 -2.20 -12.71
CA LEU A 60 -16.48 -1.70 -11.47
C LEU A 60 -15.61 -0.58 -10.90
N PHE A 61 -16.25 0.53 -10.62
CA PHE A 61 -15.67 1.64 -9.86
C PHE A 61 -16.56 1.96 -8.68
N GLU A 62 -15.98 2.56 -7.67
CA GLU A 62 -16.69 3.07 -6.50
C GLU A 62 -16.45 4.57 -6.33
N ARG A 63 -17.40 5.27 -5.74
CA ARG A 63 -17.25 6.68 -5.37
C ARG A 63 -17.00 6.75 -3.88
N GLN A 64 -15.88 7.35 -3.51
CA GLN A 64 -15.48 7.46 -2.11
C GLN A 64 -15.04 8.87 -1.76
N PHE A 65 -15.54 9.38 -0.65
CA PHE A 65 -15.07 10.63 -0.09
C PHE A 65 -13.72 10.41 0.60
N ARG A 66 -12.71 11.16 0.16
CA ARG A 66 -11.38 11.13 0.76
C ARG A 66 -11.21 12.34 1.66
N TYR A 67 -11.29 12.10 2.95
CA TYR A 67 -11.30 13.14 3.98
C TYR A 67 -10.08 14.08 3.90
N ALA A 68 -8.87 13.55 3.70
CA ALA A 68 -7.64 14.34 3.67
C ALA A 68 -7.66 15.44 2.59
N VAL A 69 -8.31 15.18 1.46
CA VAL A 69 -8.42 16.11 0.33
C VAL A 69 -9.83 16.70 0.18
N ARG A 70 -10.77 16.36 1.07
CA ARG A 70 -12.13 16.88 1.11
C ARG A 70 -12.89 16.73 -0.21
N SER A 71 -12.68 15.64 -0.93
CA SER A 71 -13.26 15.41 -2.25
C SER A 71 -13.71 13.96 -2.44
N VAL A 72 -14.70 13.78 -3.31
CA VAL A 72 -15.15 12.46 -3.76
C VAL A 72 -14.36 12.07 -5.00
N PHE A 73 -13.83 10.86 -4.98
CA PHE A 73 -13.10 10.28 -6.11
C PHE A 73 -13.85 9.07 -6.67
N LEU A 74 -13.68 8.87 -7.96
CA LEU A 74 -14.03 7.62 -8.62
C LEU A 74 -12.80 6.71 -8.59
N GLU A 75 -12.93 5.57 -7.91
CA GLU A 75 -11.80 4.70 -7.59
C GLU A 75 -12.11 3.25 -7.94
N LEU A 76 -11.07 2.48 -8.21
CA LEU A 76 -11.17 1.04 -8.25
C LEU A 76 -11.33 0.50 -6.83
N PRO A 77 -12.06 -0.62 -6.64
CA PRO A 77 -12.11 -1.29 -5.34
C PRO A 77 -10.70 -1.59 -4.83
N ALA A 78 -10.44 -1.27 -3.58
CA ALA A 78 -9.14 -1.40 -2.96
C ALA A 78 -9.26 -1.57 -1.45
N GLY A 79 -8.27 -2.18 -0.84
CA GLY A 79 -8.26 -2.29 0.61
C GLY A 79 -6.92 -2.77 1.16
N LYS A 80 -6.74 -2.55 2.46
CA LYS A 80 -5.53 -2.94 3.17
C LYS A 80 -5.49 -4.45 3.40
N ILE A 81 -4.28 -5.01 3.31
CA ILE A 81 -4.01 -6.40 3.64
C ILE A 81 -4.05 -6.55 5.17
N ASP A 82 -4.87 -7.46 5.66
CA ASP A 82 -4.90 -7.80 7.08
C ASP A 82 -3.66 -8.62 7.49
N PRO A 83 -3.27 -8.60 8.78
CA PRO A 83 -2.14 -9.38 9.24
C PRO A 83 -2.26 -10.86 8.86
N GLY A 84 -1.22 -11.39 8.20
CA GLY A 84 -1.17 -12.79 7.77
C GLY A 84 -2.04 -13.16 6.56
N GLU A 85 -2.77 -12.20 5.99
CA GLU A 85 -3.63 -12.43 4.83
C GLU A 85 -2.81 -12.42 3.54
N HIS A 86 -3.09 -13.37 2.65
CA HIS A 86 -2.49 -13.36 1.32
C HIS A 86 -3.19 -12.29 0.44
N PRO A 87 -2.45 -11.55 -0.43
CA PRO A 87 -3.05 -10.49 -1.25
C PRO A 87 -4.27 -10.91 -2.06
N LEU A 88 -4.31 -12.13 -2.59
CA LEU A 88 -5.48 -12.63 -3.32
C LEU A 88 -6.69 -12.78 -2.40
N ASP A 89 -6.50 -13.25 -1.18
CA ASP A 89 -7.58 -13.37 -0.20
C ASP A 89 -8.09 -12.00 0.23
N THR A 90 -7.19 -11.02 0.38
CA THR A 90 -7.55 -9.62 0.59
C THR A 90 -8.42 -9.10 -0.56
N ALA A 91 -8.02 -9.35 -1.81
CA ALA A 91 -8.76 -8.90 -2.98
C ALA A 91 -10.16 -9.52 -3.03
N ARG A 92 -10.29 -10.81 -2.76
CA ARG A 92 -11.59 -11.49 -2.69
C ARG A 92 -12.49 -10.91 -1.61
N ARG A 93 -11.93 -10.66 -0.44
CA ARG A 93 -12.66 -10.09 0.68
C ARG A 93 -13.13 -8.67 0.38
N GLU A 94 -12.22 -7.81 -0.06
CA GLU A 94 -12.52 -6.39 -0.34
C GLU A 94 -13.53 -6.24 -1.48
N LEU A 95 -13.42 -7.03 -2.55
CA LEU A 95 -14.40 -6.99 -3.64
C LEU A 95 -15.81 -7.28 -3.14
N ARG A 96 -15.94 -8.30 -2.30
CA ARG A 96 -17.23 -8.68 -1.72
C ARG A 96 -17.77 -7.61 -0.77
N GLU A 97 -16.91 -7.10 0.13
CA GLU A 97 -17.30 -6.09 1.11
C GLU A 97 -17.72 -4.77 0.46
N GLU A 98 -16.96 -4.32 -0.53
CA GLU A 98 -17.19 -3.01 -1.14
C GLU A 98 -18.24 -3.01 -2.24
N THR A 99 -18.37 -4.10 -2.99
CA THR A 99 -19.24 -4.15 -4.17
C THR A 99 -20.33 -5.21 -4.10
N GLY A 100 -20.23 -6.20 -3.24
CA GLY A 100 -21.10 -7.36 -3.20
C GLY A 100 -20.81 -8.41 -4.27
N TYR A 101 -19.89 -8.14 -5.19
CA TYR A 101 -19.54 -9.07 -6.27
C TYR A 101 -18.50 -10.10 -5.82
N GLN A 102 -18.53 -11.24 -6.51
CA GLN A 102 -17.53 -12.29 -6.43
C GLN A 102 -17.05 -12.61 -7.85
N ALA A 103 -15.74 -12.84 -8.00
CA ALA A 103 -15.15 -13.22 -9.27
C ALA A 103 -14.76 -14.70 -9.28
N ALA A 104 -15.04 -15.38 -10.37
CA ALA A 104 -14.64 -16.77 -10.58
C ALA A 104 -13.16 -16.89 -11.02
N PHE A 105 -12.66 -15.89 -11.75
CA PHE A 105 -11.31 -15.88 -12.30
C PHE A 105 -10.52 -14.69 -11.76
N TRP A 106 -9.28 -14.93 -11.35
CA TRP A 106 -8.35 -13.92 -10.83
C TRP A 106 -7.01 -14.02 -11.54
N ARG A 107 -6.44 -12.86 -11.87
CA ARG A 107 -5.11 -12.77 -12.43
C ARG A 107 -4.30 -11.68 -11.74
N HIS A 108 -3.10 -12.00 -11.30
CA HIS A 108 -2.16 -11.03 -10.76
C HIS A 108 -1.57 -10.19 -11.89
N LEU A 109 -1.69 -8.87 -11.80
CA LEU A 109 -1.20 -7.95 -12.82
C LEU A 109 0.17 -7.36 -12.47
N GLY A 110 0.48 -7.23 -11.19
CA GLY A 110 1.77 -6.72 -10.74
C GLY A 110 1.72 -6.10 -9.37
N VAL A 111 2.88 -5.61 -8.94
CA VAL A 111 3.05 -4.86 -7.69
C VAL A 111 3.50 -3.46 -8.05
N LYS A 112 2.85 -2.46 -7.44
CA LYS A 112 3.22 -1.05 -7.58
C LYS A 112 3.70 -0.53 -6.25
N ILE A 113 4.91 0.02 -6.24
CA ILE A 113 5.45 0.77 -5.11
C ILE A 113 5.22 2.24 -5.43
N GLY A 114 4.60 2.96 -4.49
CA GLY A 114 4.41 4.40 -4.61
C GLY A 114 5.75 5.11 -4.72
N ARG A 115 5.84 6.10 -5.60
CA ARG A 115 7.02 6.95 -5.70
C ARG A 115 6.61 8.41 -5.67
N ALA A 116 7.47 9.21 -5.06
CA ALA A 116 7.31 10.65 -5.08
C ALA A 116 7.51 11.16 -6.51
N HIS A 117 6.67 12.09 -6.91
CA HIS A 117 6.95 12.90 -8.10
C HIS A 117 7.82 14.06 -7.69
N VAL A 118 8.84 14.21 -8.43
CA VAL A 118 9.76 15.36 -8.31
C VAL A 118 9.40 16.36 -9.38
#